data_9494ec7abccf49ea6f5385d2e9cc1d70
#
_entry.id   9494ec7abccf49ea6f5385d2e9cc1d70
#
_cell.length_a   1.000
_cell.length_b   1.000
_cell.length_c   1.000
_cell.angle_alpha   90.00
_cell.angle_beta   90.00
_cell.angle_gamma   90.00
#
_symmetry.space_group_name_H-M   'P 1'
#
loop_
_entity.id
_entity.type
_entity.pdbx_description
1 polymer ?
#
loop_
_entity_poly.entity_id
_entity_poly.type
_entity_poly.pdbx_seq_one_letter_code
_entity_poly.pdbx_strand_id
1 'polypeptide(L)'
;EMVEKAQKEVDSMIREEGEAAAIEVGVPGIHPELLRLLGRMKFRTSYGQNALKHSIEVAQLSGLLAGEIGLDVRMAKRAGLLHDIGKSIDHDVEGSHIQIGVDLCRKYKESATVINAVEAHHGDVEPQTLIACVVQAADTISAARPGARRETLETYTNRLKQLEEIANQFKGVDKSFAIQAGREIRVMVVPDQVTDDDMVLMAREIANQIEFELEYPGQ
;
A
#
# COMPACT_ATOMS: atom_id res chain seq x y z
N GLU A 1 -15.11 -27.00 20.70
CA GLU A 1 -15.42 -26.13 21.86
C GLU A 1 -14.37 -25.00 22.04
N MET A 2 -13.05 -25.28 22.18
CA MET A 2 -12.02 -24.22 22.26
C MET A 2 -11.90 -23.40 20.99
N VAL A 3 -11.90 -24.02 19.80
CA VAL A 3 -11.87 -23.34 18.50
C VAL A 3 -13.10 -22.46 18.32
N GLU A 4 -14.28 -22.94 18.64
CA GLU A 4 -15.53 -22.16 18.55
C GLU A 4 -15.53 -20.95 19.50
N LYS A 5 -14.95 -21.10 20.70
CA LYS A 5 -14.80 -20.00 21.63
C LYS A 5 -13.85 -18.94 21.09
N ALA A 6 -12.67 -19.36 20.59
CA ALA A 6 -11.70 -18.46 19.98
C ALA A 6 -12.30 -17.74 18.75
N GLN A 7 -13.06 -18.44 17.90
CA GLN A 7 -13.75 -17.84 16.77
C GLN A 7 -14.71 -16.71 17.19
N LYS A 8 -15.52 -16.95 18.23
CA LYS A 8 -16.44 -15.95 18.76
C LYS A 8 -15.72 -14.74 19.34
N GLU A 9 -14.61 -14.95 20.04
CA GLU A 9 -13.78 -13.87 20.59
C GLU A 9 -13.18 -13.01 19.47
N VAL A 10 -12.64 -13.64 18.41
CA VAL A 10 -12.11 -12.92 17.22
C VAL A 10 -13.21 -12.17 16.51
N ASP A 11 -14.39 -12.77 16.31
CA ASP A 11 -15.52 -12.11 15.65
C ASP A 11 -16.03 -10.90 16.45
N SER A 12 -16.03 -10.96 17.79
CA SER A 12 -16.33 -9.82 18.65
C SER A 12 -15.31 -8.71 18.48
N MET A 13 -14.02 -9.05 18.57
CA MET A 13 -12.91 -8.11 18.39
C MET A 13 -12.96 -7.42 17.01
N ILE A 14 -13.22 -8.15 15.94
CA ILE A 14 -13.36 -7.60 14.59
C ILE A 14 -14.46 -6.53 14.57
N ARG A 15 -15.61 -6.81 15.20
CA ARG A 15 -16.73 -5.87 15.22
C ARG A 15 -16.40 -4.61 16.01
N GLU A 16 -15.84 -4.79 17.21
CA GLU A 16 -15.43 -3.71 18.09
C GLU A 16 -14.39 -2.78 17.44
N GLU A 17 -13.38 -3.34 16.76
CA GLU A 17 -12.33 -2.56 16.11
C GLU A 17 -12.84 -1.77 14.88
N GLY A 18 -13.76 -2.35 14.10
CA GLY A 18 -14.37 -1.62 12.99
C GLY A 18 -15.24 -0.45 13.45
N GLU A 19 -16.03 -0.66 14.50
CA GLU A 19 -16.85 0.40 15.12
C GLU A 19 -15.97 1.48 15.75
N ALA A 20 -14.93 1.08 16.49
CA ALA A 20 -13.99 2.00 17.12
C ALA A 20 -13.28 2.90 16.08
N ALA A 21 -12.84 2.33 14.96
CA ALA A 21 -12.22 3.09 13.88
C ALA A 21 -13.16 4.15 13.29
N ALA A 22 -14.41 3.80 13.05
CA ALA A 22 -15.40 4.74 12.52
C ALA A 22 -15.71 5.87 13.52
N ILE A 23 -15.76 5.57 14.82
CA ILE A 23 -15.95 6.54 15.90
C ILE A 23 -14.72 7.47 16.01
N GLU A 24 -13.51 6.92 16.02
CA GLU A 24 -12.25 7.67 16.11
C GLU A 24 -12.13 8.71 14.99
N VAL A 25 -12.48 8.31 13.77
CA VAL A 25 -12.43 9.20 12.60
C VAL A 25 -13.62 10.16 12.55
N GLY A 26 -14.72 9.85 13.26
CA GLY A 26 -15.94 10.65 13.26
C GLY A 26 -16.80 10.47 12.00
N VAL A 27 -16.87 9.25 11.46
CA VAL A 27 -17.64 8.90 10.27
C VAL A 27 -18.81 7.98 10.63
N PRO A 28 -19.98 8.53 10.95
CA PRO A 28 -21.16 7.71 11.27
C PRO A 28 -21.83 7.12 10.04
N GLY A 29 -22.67 6.08 10.25
CA GLY A 29 -23.56 5.55 9.23
C GLY A 29 -22.86 4.69 8.16
N ILE A 30 -21.73 4.10 8.46
CA ILE A 30 -21.13 3.03 7.66
C ILE A 30 -21.96 1.76 7.85
N HIS A 31 -22.20 1.02 6.75
CA HIS A 31 -22.94 -0.23 6.81
C HIS A 31 -22.26 -1.24 7.76
N PRO A 32 -23.03 -1.98 8.62
CA PRO A 32 -22.43 -2.91 9.59
C PRO A 32 -21.46 -3.93 8.99
N GLU A 33 -21.74 -4.44 7.80
CA GLU A 33 -20.81 -5.36 7.11
C GLU A 33 -19.51 -4.68 6.67
N LEU A 34 -19.54 -3.40 6.24
CA LEU A 34 -18.31 -2.65 5.95
C LEU A 34 -17.53 -2.39 7.24
N LEU A 35 -18.20 -2.11 8.36
CA LEU A 35 -17.53 -1.99 9.66
C LEU A 35 -16.84 -3.30 10.07
N ARG A 36 -17.52 -4.43 9.86
CA ARG A 36 -16.93 -5.75 10.11
C ARG A 36 -15.70 -6.02 9.22
N LEU A 37 -15.79 -5.70 7.93
CA LEU A 37 -14.65 -5.82 7.01
C LEU A 37 -13.51 -4.89 7.39
N LEU A 38 -13.83 -3.65 7.79
CA LEU A 38 -12.84 -2.70 8.30
C LEU A 38 -12.11 -3.27 9.53
N GLY A 39 -12.85 -3.85 10.48
CA GLY A 39 -12.26 -4.49 11.67
C GLY A 39 -11.34 -5.67 11.33
N ARG A 40 -11.63 -6.47 10.28
CA ARG A 40 -10.73 -7.54 9.80
C ARG A 40 -9.36 -7.00 9.42
N MET A 41 -9.27 -5.75 8.96
CA MET A 41 -8.01 -5.12 8.57
C MET A 41 -7.04 -4.92 9.75
N LYS A 42 -7.49 -5.03 11.00
CA LYS A 42 -6.63 -5.10 12.19
C LYS A 42 -5.61 -6.24 12.10
N PHE A 43 -6.00 -7.35 11.50
CA PHE A 43 -5.20 -8.55 11.37
C PHE A 43 -4.45 -8.63 10.04
N ARG A 44 -4.57 -7.58 9.21
CA ARG A 44 -3.90 -7.47 7.92
C ARG A 44 -2.71 -6.52 8.00
N THR A 45 -1.59 -6.95 7.49
CA THR A 45 -0.38 -6.14 7.35
C THR A 45 0.05 -6.11 5.89
N SER A 46 0.32 -4.93 5.36
CA SER A 46 0.82 -4.72 4.01
C SER A 46 2.09 -3.89 4.09
N TYR A 47 3.19 -4.38 3.52
CA TYR A 47 4.51 -3.74 3.59
C TYR A 47 4.95 -3.35 5.02
N GLY A 48 4.60 -4.17 6.00
CA GLY A 48 4.91 -3.92 7.42
C GLY A 48 4.03 -2.88 8.11
N GLN A 49 3.07 -2.28 7.42
CA GLN A 49 2.09 -1.35 7.96
C GLN A 49 0.76 -2.07 8.22
N ASN A 50 0.19 -1.88 9.41
CA ASN A 50 -1.13 -2.43 9.72
C ASN A 50 -2.22 -1.72 8.91
N ALA A 51 -3.03 -2.48 8.18
CA ALA A 51 -4.00 -1.94 7.23
C ALA A 51 -5.09 -1.08 7.88
N LEU A 52 -5.59 -1.46 9.08
CA LEU A 52 -6.60 -0.66 9.79
C LEU A 52 -6.02 0.68 10.26
N LYS A 53 -4.84 0.67 10.86
CA LYS A 53 -4.17 1.90 11.32
C LYS A 53 -3.85 2.83 10.16
N HIS A 54 -3.42 2.28 9.03
CA HIS A 54 -3.21 3.03 7.80
C HIS A 54 -4.50 3.69 7.31
N SER A 55 -5.60 2.94 7.24
CA SER A 55 -6.89 3.50 6.81
C SER A 55 -7.40 4.62 7.75
N ILE A 56 -7.20 4.50 9.06
CA ILE A 56 -7.50 5.56 10.02
C ILE A 56 -6.64 6.80 9.75
N GLU A 57 -5.34 6.63 9.56
CA GLU A 57 -4.40 7.70 9.26
C GLU A 57 -4.74 8.42 7.95
N VAL A 58 -5.01 7.66 6.88
CA VAL A 58 -5.43 8.21 5.58
C VAL A 58 -6.74 8.99 5.73
N ALA A 59 -7.70 8.49 6.50
CA ALA A 59 -8.94 9.21 6.76
C ALA A 59 -8.72 10.56 7.48
N GLN A 60 -7.87 10.58 8.49
CA GLN A 60 -7.53 11.80 9.23
C GLN A 60 -6.80 12.81 8.33
N LEU A 61 -5.80 12.37 7.56
CA LEU A 61 -5.08 13.20 6.59
C LEU A 61 -6.02 13.73 5.51
N SER A 62 -6.89 12.87 4.95
CA SER A 62 -7.90 13.30 3.97
C SER A 62 -8.82 14.37 4.52
N GLY A 63 -9.23 14.25 5.77
CA GLY A 63 -10.04 15.26 6.43
C GLY A 63 -9.33 16.59 6.61
N LEU A 64 -8.04 16.58 6.98
CA LEU A 64 -7.21 17.78 7.11
C LEU A 64 -7.04 18.46 5.76
N LEU A 65 -6.59 17.73 4.74
CA LEU A 65 -6.40 18.27 3.39
C LEU A 65 -7.70 18.82 2.81
N ALA A 66 -8.82 18.11 2.96
CA ALA A 66 -10.12 18.56 2.51
C ALA A 66 -10.56 19.85 3.20
N GLY A 67 -10.30 19.99 4.50
CA GLY A 67 -10.59 21.20 5.27
C GLY A 67 -9.83 22.42 4.77
N GLU A 68 -8.53 22.28 4.45
CA GLU A 68 -7.69 23.36 3.94
C GLU A 68 -8.13 23.88 2.56
N ILE A 69 -8.69 23.02 1.72
CA ILE A 69 -9.13 23.39 0.37
C ILE A 69 -10.66 23.57 0.25
N GLY A 70 -11.38 23.57 1.38
CA GLY A 70 -12.82 23.86 1.43
C GLY A 70 -13.73 22.75 0.88
N LEU A 71 -13.28 21.47 0.91
CA LEU A 71 -14.11 20.32 0.55
C LEU A 71 -14.86 19.75 1.74
N ASP A 72 -15.80 18.83 1.47
CA ASP A 72 -16.52 18.09 2.53
C ASP A 72 -15.57 17.18 3.30
N VAL A 73 -15.19 17.64 4.51
CA VAL A 73 -14.28 16.94 5.43
C VAL A 73 -14.81 15.57 5.82
N ARG A 74 -16.13 15.42 6.05
CA ARG A 74 -16.73 14.16 6.46
C ARG A 74 -16.70 13.13 5.32
N MET A 75 -16.98 13.59 4.10
CA MET A 75 -16.91 12.74 2.91
C MET A 75 -15.47 12.30 2.63
N ALA A 76 -14.49 13.21 2.76
CA ALA A 76 -13.08 12.90 2.58
C ALA A 76 -12.58 11.87 3.61
N LYS A 77 -12.94 12.04 4.89
CA LYS A 77 -12.65 11.07 5.95
C LYS A 77 -13.26 9.70 5.67
N ARG A 78 -14.53 9.66 5.23
CA ARG A 78 -15.21 8.42 4.86
C ARG A 78 -14.52 7.71 3.71
N ALA A 79 -14.19 8.44 2.66
CA ALA A 79 -13.48 7.91 1.51
C ALA A 79 -12.09 7.38 1.87
N GLY A 80 -11.31 8.13 2.67
CA GLY A 80 -10.03 7.71 3.18
C GLY A 80 -10.09 6.48 4.08
N LEU A 81 -11.13 6.36 4.94
CA LEU A 81 -11.29 5.19 5.81
C LEU A 81 -11.58 3.91 5.01
N LEU A 82 -12.29 4.02 3.88
CA LEU A 82 -12.73 2.88 3.08
C LEU A 82 -11.84 2.61 1.84
N HIS A 83 -10.83 3.45 1.56
CA HIS A 83 -10.05 3.35 0.32
C HIS A 83 -9.46 1.95 0.08
N ASP A 84 -9.00 1.31 1.13
CA ASP A 84 -8.34 0.01 1.12
C ASP A 84 -9.23 -1.16 1.59
N ILE A 85 -10.55 -0.98 1.66
CA ILE A 85 -11.47 -1.97 2.25
C ILE A 85 -11.40 -3.35 1.59
N GLY A 86 -11.00 -3.41 0.33
CA GLY A 86 -10.81 -4.67 -0.39
C GLY A 86 -9.72 -5.56 0.19
N LYS A 87 -8.72 -4.99 0.85
CA LYS A 87 -7.64 -5.74 1.55
C LYS A 87 -8.17 -6.61 2.70
N SER A 88 -9.41 -6.40 3.14
CA SER A 88 -10.04 -7.22 4.17
C SER A 88 -10.33 -8.65 3.73
N ILE A 89 -10.47 -8.91 2.43
CA ILE A 89 -10.83 -10.22 1.84
C ILE A 89 -10.06 -10.57 0.56
N ASP A 90 -9.03 -9.83 0.19
CA ASP A 90 -8.24 -10.06 -1.04
C ASP A 90 -7.53 -11.42 -1.09
N HIS A 91 -7.37 -12.11 0.05
CA HIS A 91 -6.88 -13.49 0.11
C HIS A 91 -7.99 -14.53 -0.06
N ASP A 92 -9.23 -14.14 0.19
CA ASP A 92 -10.39 -15.05 0.15
C ASP A 92 -11.09 -15.01 -1.23
N VAL A 93 -10.83 -13.96 -2.05
CA VAL A 93 -11.54 -13.68 -3.31
C VAL A 93 -10.52 -13.30 -4.39
N GLU A 94 -10.70 -13.81 -5.61
CA GLU A 94 -9.90 -13.43 -6.77
C GLU A 94 -10.16 -11.98 -7.19
N GLY A 95 -9.10 -11.27 -7.55
CA GLY A 95 -9.16 -9.89 -8.02
C GLY A 95 -8.24 -8.95 -7.26
N SER A 96 -8.05 -7.74 -7.79
CA SER A 96 -7.29 -6.69 -7.09
C SER A 96 -8.11 -6.17 -5.91
N HIS A 97 -7.44 -5.75 -4.83
CA HIS A 97 -8.12 -5.12 -3.69
C HIS A 97 -8.94 -3.88 -4.08
N ILE A 98 -8.56 -3.20 -5.17
CA ILE A 98 -9.30 -2.07 -5.73
C ILE A 98 -10.65 -2.53 -6.25
N GLN A 99 -10.67 -3.54 -7.14
CA GLN A 99 -11.91 -4.05 -7.71
C GLN A 99 -12.83 -4.62 -6.63
N ILE A 100 -12.27 -5.42 -5.71
CA ILE A 100 -13.00 -5.96 -4.55
C ILE A 100 -13.59 -4.82 -3.70
N GLY A 101 -12.80 -3.78 -3.42
CA GLY A 101 -13.23 -2.61 -2.66
C GLY A 101 -14.37 -1.85 -3.32
N VAL A 102 -14.28 -1.62 -4.63
CA VAL A 102 -15.34 -0.99 -5.43
C VAL A 102 -16.63 -1.79 -5.36
N ASP A 103 -16.56 -3.11 -5.53
CA ASP A 103 -17.73 -3.99 -5.51
C ASP A 103 -18.38 -4.03 -4.12
N LEU A 104 -17.58 -4.05 -3.05
CA LEU A 104 -18.06 -3.93 -1.67
C LEU A 104 -18.76 -2.59 -1.43
N CYS A 105 -18.15 -1.48 -1.83
CA CYS A 105 -18.73 -0.15 -1.68
C CYS A 105 -20.05 -0.01 -2.47
N ARG A 106 -20.12 -0.54 -3.68
CA ARG A 106 -21.36 -0.59 -4.48
C ARG A 106 -22.44 -1.46 -3.81
N LYS A 107 -22.07 -2.65 -3.36
CA LYS A 107 -22.98 -3.59 -2.68
C LYS A 107 -23.63 -2.98 -1.44
N TYR A 108 -22.85 -2.24 -0.67
CA TYR A 108 -23.32 -1.62 0.58
C TYR A 108 -23.73 -0.14 0.42
N LYS A 109 -23.95 0.29 -0.82
CA LYS A 109 -24.55 1.59 -1.20
C LYS A 109 -23.75 2.80 -0.70
N GLU A 110 -22.42 2.74 -0.77
CA GLU A 110 -21.59 3.91 -0.59
C GLU A 110 -21.81 4.92 -1.73
N SER A 111 -21.52 6.19 -1.47
CA SER A 111 -21.68 7.26 -2.47
C SER A 111 -20.72 7.09 -3.65
N ALA A 112 -21.08 7.62 -4.80
CA ALA A 112 -20.22 7.62 -6.00
C ALA A 112 -18.85 8.25 -5.73
N THR A 113 -18.78 9.27 -4.86
CA THR A 113 -17.52 9.92 -4.45
C THR A 113 -16.61 8.96 -3.71
N VAL A 114 -17.14 8.18 -2.75
CA VAL A 114 -16.38 7.16 -2.02
C VAL A 114 -15.91 6.07 -2.98
N ILE A 115 -16.80 5.58 -3.84
CA ILE A 115 -16.47 4.54 -4.84
C ILE A 115 -15.35 5.02 -5.77
N ASN A 116 -15.43 6.26 -6.26
CA ASN A 116 -14.38 6.83 -7.12
C ASN A 116 -13.04 6.97 -6.37
N ALA A 117 -13.05 7.35 -5.10
CA ALA A 117 -11.83 7.41 -4.31
C ALA A 117 -11.20 6.01 -4.10
N VAL A 118 -12.01 4.98 -3.84
CA VAL A 118 -11.53 3.59 -3.76
C VAL A 118 -10.96 3.11 -5.10
N GLU A 119 -11.56 3.49 -6.22
CA GLU A 119 -11.14 3.07 -7.56
C GLU A 119 -9.84 3.76 -8.01
N ALA A 120 -9.66 5.03 -7.65
CA ALA A 120 -8.61 5.89 -8.21
C ALA A 120 -7.37 6.06 -7.31
N HIS A 121 -7.36 5.55 -6.06
CA HIS A 121 -6.31 5.88 -5.08
C HIS A 121 -4.89 5.45 -5.47
N HIS A 122 -4.71 4.45 -6.34
CA HIS A 122 -3.41 4.06 -6.87
C HIS A 122 -3.04 4.72 -8.21
N GLY A 123 -3.97 5.50 -8.80
CA GLY A 123 -3.72 6.20 -10.06
C GLY A 123 -3.92 5.37 -11.32
N ASP A 124 -4.35 4.12 -11.22
CA ASP A 124 -4.69 3.27 -12.38
C ASP A 124 -5.93 3.79 -13.13
N VAL A 125 -6.79 4.50 -12.42
CA VAL A 125 -7.99 5.17 -12.95
C VAL A 125 -7.90 6.66 -12.62
N GLU A 126 -8.22 7.52 -13.58
CA GLU A 126 -8.22 8.96 -13.38
C GLU A 126 -9.28 9.38 -12.33
N PRO A 127 -8.89 10.15 -11.30
CA PRO A 127 -9.82 10.61 -10.28
C PRO A 127 -10.85 11.58 -10.87
N GLN A 128 -12.13 11.31 -10.67
CA GLN A 128 -13.25 12.13 -11.16
C GLN A 128 -13.70 13.19 -10.15
N THR A 129 -13.22 13.11 -8.91
CA THR A 129 -13.57 14.03 -7.82
C THR A 129 -12.31 14.53 -7.12
N LEU A 130 -12.34 15.78 -6.63
CA LEU A 130 -11.25 16.32 -5.81
C LEU A 130 -11.02 15.51 -4.52
N ILE A 131 -12.06 14.89 -3.98
CA ILE A 131 -11.93 14.01 -2.82
C ILE A 131 -11.10 12.77 -3.17
N ALA A 132 -11.23 12.20 -4.37
CA ALA A 132 -10.38 11.09 -4.81
C ALA A 132 -8.90 11.51 -4.90
N CYS A 133 -8.60 12.70 -5.43
CA CYS A 133 -7.25 13.26 -5.44
C CYS A 133 -6.70 13.45 -4.02
N VAL A 134 -7.52 13.95 -3.10
CA VAL A 134 -7.15 14.14 -1.69
C VAL A 134 -6.83 12.80 -1.02
N VAL A 135 -7.64 11.77 -1.25
CA VAL A 135 -7.41 10.43 -0.70
C VAL A 135 -6.12 9.82 -1.25
N GLN A 136 -5.86 9.95 -2.56
CA GLN A 136 -4.61 9.49 -3.17
C GLN A 136 -3.38 10.19 -2.57
N ALA A 137 -3.45 11.51 -2.37
CA ALA A 137 -2.39 12.27 -1.71
C ALA A 137 -2.19 11.82 -0.24
N ALA A 138 -3.27 11.63 0.50
CA ALA A 138 -3.25 11.21 1.89
C ALA A 138 -2.68 9.79 2.05
N ASP A 139 -3.03 8.85 1.16
CA ASP A 139 -2.48 7.50 1.10
C ASP A 139 -0.97 7.54 0.88
N THR A 140 -0.53 8.30 -0.13
CA THR A 140 0.90 8.47 -0.44
C THR A 140 1.67 9.04 0.75
N ILE A 141 1.15 10.06 1.42
CA ILE A 141 1.78 10.67 2.61
C ILE A 141 1.88 9.64 3.75
N SER A 142 0.80 8.91 4.04
CA SER A 142 0.78 7.89 5.09
C SER A 142 1.78 6.76 4.81
N ALA A 143 1.89 6.34 3.55
CA ALA A 143 2.80 5.28 3.14
C ALA A 143 4.28 5.72 3.16
N ALA A 144 4.56 6.98 2.79
CA ALA A 144 5.93 7.52 2.64
C ALA A 144 6.54 8.06 3.94
N ARG A 145 5.75 8.28 4.99
CA ARG A 145 6.28 8.83 6.24
C ARG A 145 7.33 7.91 6.88
N PRO A 146 8.38 8.45 7.53
CA PRO A 146 9.42 7.65 8.16
C PRO A 146 8.84 6.64 9.16
N GLY A 147 9.19 5.35 9.00
CA GLY A 147 8.79 4.27 9.89
C GLY A 147 7.35 3.73 9.67
N ALA A 148 6.60 4.22 8.68
CA ALA A 148 5.28 3.72 8.33
C ALA A 148 5.35 2.28 7.81
N ARG A 149 6.20 2.06 6.84
CA ARG A 149 6.47 0.74 6.25
C ARG A 149 7.72 0.15 6.89
N ARG A 150 7.57 -0.97 7.56
CA ARG A 150 8.70 -1.75 8.10
C ARG A 150 8.90 -2.95 7.20
N GLU A 151 10.01 -2.95 6.52
CA GLU A 151 10.45 -4.12 5.77
C GLU A 151 10.81 -5.24 6.76
N THR A 152 10.30 -6.45 6.53
CA THR A 152 10.72 -7.62 7.30
C THR A 152 12.16 -8.00 6.92
N LEU A 153 12.87 -8.69 7.80
CA LEU A 153 14.24 -9.16 7.50
C LEU A 153 14.24 -10.07 6.25
N GLU A 154 13.20 -10.86 6.07
CA GLU A 154 13.04 -11.74 4.91
C GLU A 154 12.83 -10.92 3.61
N THR A 155 11.92 -9.97 3.61
CA THR A 155 11.66 -9.07 2.47
C THR A 155 12.92 -8.28 2.12
N TYR A 156 13.62 -7.74 3.13
CA TYR A 156 14.89 -7.05 2.98
C TYR A 156 15.94 -7.95 2.32
N THR A 157 16.11 -9.18 2.82
CA THR A 157 17.10 -10.12 2.27
C THR A 157 16.77 -10.53 0.84
N ASN A 158 15.49 -10.76 0.55
CA ASN A 158 15.04 -11.12 -0.80
C ASN A 158 15.26 -9.96 -1.77
N ARG A 159 14.99 -8.72 -1.37
CA ARG A 159 15.25 -7.54 -2.19
C ARG A 159 16.74 -7.39 -2.51
N LEU A 160 17.63 -7.56 -1.52
CA LEU A 160 19.07 -7.51 -1.76
C LEU A 160 19.52 -8.57 -2.79
N LYS A 161 19.00 -9.81 -2.66
CA LYS A 161 19.28 -10.87 -3.62
C LYS A 161 18.78 -10.54 -5.02
N GLN A 162 17.56 -10.03 -5.17
CA GLN A 162 17.01 -9.64 -6.45
C GLN A 162 17.83 -8.55 -7.13
N LEU A 163 18.30 -7.54 -6.36
CA LEU A 163 19.20 -6.50 -6.86
C LEU A 163 20.50 -7.08 -7.42
N GLU A 164 21.12 -8.01 -6.69
CA GLU A 164 22.33 -8.69 -7.13
C GLU A 164 22.06 -9.61 -8.33
N GLU A 165 20.94 -10.32 -8.37
CA GLU A 165 20.53 -11.17 -9.49
C GLU A 165 20.35 -10.37 -10.78
N ILE A 166 19.68 -9.22 -10.74
CA ILE A 166 19.52 -8.32 -11.88
C ILE A 166 20.90 -7.89 -12.42
N ALA A 167 21.77 -7.38 -11.55
CA ALA A 167 23.09 -6.91 -11.97
C ALA A 167 23.97 -8.05 -12.55
N ASN A 168 23.88 -9.25 -11.97
CA ASN A 168 24.67 -10.41 -12.41
C ASN A 168 24.21 -11.02 -13.75
N GLN A 169 23.03 -10.64 -14.27
CA GLN A 169 22.56 -11.08 -15.60
C GLN A 169 23.28 -10.39 -16.75
N PHE A 170 23.91 -9.25 -16.49
CA PHE A 170 24.60 -8.48 -17.52
C PHE A 170 25.93 -9.12 -17.95
N LYS A 171 26.14 -9.22 -19.26
CA LYS A 171 27.36 -9.79 -19.81
C LYS A 171 28.58 -8.96 -19.43
N GLY A 172 29.61 -9.61 -18.90
CA GLY A 172 30.84 -8.94 -18.45
C GLY A 172 30.83 -8.57 -16.97
N VAL A 173 29.75 -8.78 -16.25
CA VAL A 173 29.71 -8.70 -14.78
C VAL A 173 30.31 -9.98 -14.19
N ASP A 174 31.28 -9.83 -13.30
CA ASP A 174 31.87 -10.95 -12.53
C ASP A 174 31.08 -11.19 -11.25
N LYS A 175 30.81 -10.13 -10.49
CA LYS A 175 30.05 -10.16 -9.22
C LYS A 175 29.37 -8.82 -8.95
N SER A 176 28.29 -8.86 -8.22
CA SER A 176 27.65 -7.67 -7.70
C SER A 176 27.34 -7.80 -6.20
N PHE A 177 27.28 -6.68 -5.50
CA PHE A 177 26.97 -6.61 -4.09
C PHE A 177 26.02 -5.44 -3.82
N ALA A 178 24.87 -5.74 -3.21
CA ALA A 178 23.97 -4.72 -2.71
C ALA A 178 24.49 -4.24 -1.34
N ILE A 179 24.87 -2.97 -1.25
CA ILE A 179 25.42 -2.34 -0.03
C ILE A 179 24.53 -1.17 0.42
N GLN A 180 24.82 -0.60 1.58
CA GLN A 180 24.03 0.50 2.18
C GLN A 180 22.52 0.21 2.23
N ALA A 181 22.14 -0.99 2.67
CA ALA A 181 20.76 -1.44 2.73
C ALA A 181 20.04 -1.48 1.34
N GLY A 182 20.79 -1.76 0.26
CA GLY A 182 20.27 -1.84 -1.10
C GLY A 182 20.10 -0.49 -1.79
N ARG A 183 20.67 0.59 -1.24
CA ARG A 183 20.68 1.92 -1.87
C ARG A 183 21.83 2.09 -2.85
N GLU A 184 22.81 1.23 -2.80
CA GLU A 184 23.96 1.20 -3.68
C GLU A 184 24.22 -0.23 -4.11
N ILE A 185 24.51 -0.44 -5.40
CA ILE A 185 24.98 -1.71 -5.94
C ILE A 185 26.37 -1.52 -6.47
N ARG A 186 27.29 -2.30 -5.92
CA ARG A 186 28.67 -2.35 -6.43
C ARG A 186 28.79 -3.50 -7.42
N VAL A 187 29.04 -3.17 -8.68
CA VAL A 187 29.19 -4.12 -9.77
C VAL A 187 30.66 -4.25 -10.13
N MET A 188 31.17 -5.46 -10.11
CA MET A 188 32.54 -5.78 -10.54
C MET A 188 32.47 -6.38 -11.94
N VAL A 189 33.20 -5.78 -12.86
CA VAL A 189 33.25 -6.22 -14.26
C VAL A 189 34.59 -6.88 -14.60
N VAL A 190 34.57 -7.75 -15.59
CA VAL A 190 35.78 -8.38 -16.15
C VAL A 190 36.45 -7.38 -17.10
N PRO A 191 37.69 -6.90 -16.81
CA PRO A 191 38.33 -5.81 -17.57
C PRO A 191 38.51 -6.12 -19.06
N ASP A 192 38.73 -7.39 -19.41
CA ASP A 192 38.93 -7.82 -20.78
C ASP A 192 37.62 -7.89 -21.60
N GLN A 193 36.47 -7.73 -20.97
CA GLN A 193 35.14 -7.86 -21.58
C GLN A 193 34.34 -6.57 -21.63
N VAL A 194 34.69 -5.57 -20.82
CA VAL A 194 33.93 -4.33 -20.67
C VAL A 194 34.90 -3.15 -20.69
N THR A 195 34.69 -2.21 -21.60
CA THR A 195 35.44 -0.95 -21.66
C THR A 195 34.89 0.08 -20.68
N ASP A 196 35.62 1.16 -20.39
CA ASP A 196 35.16 2.24 -19.52
C ASP A 196 33.86 2.90 -20.05
N ASP A 197 33.74 3.04 -21.37
CA ASP A 197 32.52 3.58 -21.98
C ASP A 197 31.33 2.61 -21.86
N ASP A 198 31.56 1.31 -22.01
CA ASP A 198 30.54 0.28 -21.80
C ASP A 198 30.05 0.23 -20.33
N MET A 199 30.93 0.48 -19.36
CA MET A 199 30.55 0.52 -17.94
C MET A 199 29.50 1.60 -17.66
N VAL A 200 29.62 2.79 -18.28
CA VAL A 200 28.65 3.87 -18.09
C VAL A 200 27.27 3.50 -18.64
N LEU A 201 27.26 2.84 -19.82
CA LEU A 201 25.99 2.36 -20.43
C LEU A 201 25.38 1.23 -19.59
N MET A 202 26.18 0.25 -19.21
CA MET A 202 25.76 -0.87 -18.37
C MET A 202 25.19 -0.41 -17.03
N ALA A 203 25.84 0.56 -16.36
CA ALA A 203 25.33 1.10 -15.11
C ALA A 203 23.92 1.74 -15.25
N ARG A 204 23.69 2.44 -16.38
CA ARG A 204 22.38 3.01 -16.69
C ARG A 204 21.34 1.96 -17.00
N GLU A 205 21.70 0.92 -17.75
CA GLU A 205 20.81 -0.19 -18.09
C GLU A 205 20.42 -1.00 -16.85
N ILE A 206 21.39 -1.29 -15.97
CA ILE A 206 21.13 -1.94 -14.67
C ILE A 206 20.17 -1.09 -13.82
N ALA A 207 20.40 0.22 -13.72
CA ALA A 207 19.52 1.11 -12.96
C ALA A 207 18.09 1.11 -13.51
N ASN A 208 17.93 1.24 -14.83
CA ASN A 208 16.61 1.20 -15.48
C ASN A 208 15.90 -0.14 -15.28
N GLN A 209 16.62 -1.26 -15.34
CA GLN A 209 16.03 -2.58 -15.14
C GLN A 209 15.59 -2.77 -13.68
N ILE A 210 16.37 -2.28 -12.72
CA ILE A 210 16.01 -2.29 -11.31
C ILE A 210 14.74 -1.46 -11.05
N GLU A 211 14.65 -0.26 -11.62
CA GLU A 211 13.46 0.60 -11.50
C GLU A 211 12.22 -0.04 -12.12
N PHE A 212 12.38 -0.81 -13.20
CA PHE A 212 11.27 -1.49 -13.86
C PHE A 212 10.81 -2.77 -13.16
N GLU A 213 11.74 -3.57 -12.61
CA GLU A 213 11.43 -4.90 -12.07
C GLU A 213 11.18 -4.91 -10.56
N LEU A 214 11.69 -3.92 -9.81
CA LEU A 214 11.61 -3.91 -8.36
C LEU A 214 10.75 -2.78 -7.82
N GLU A 215 9.78 -3.14 -6.98
CA GLU A 215 9.05 -2.16 -6.17
C GLU A 215 9.94 -1.69 -5.00
N TYR A 216 10.28 -0.40 -5.01
CA TYR A 216 11.03 0.23 -3.93
C TYR A 216 10.08 0.89 -2.91
N PRO A 217 10.30 0.71 -1.60
CA PRO A 217 9.58 1.44 -0.58
C PRO A 217 10.16 2.86 -0.41
N GLY A 218 9.97 3.71 -1.40
CA GLY A 218 10.49 5.08 -1.48
C GLY A 218 11.32 5.31 -2.75
N GLN A 219 11.64 6.58 -3.02
CA GLN A 219 12.55 6.95 -4.11
C GLN A 219 13.98 6.52 -3.81
#